data_e687dbc4cba95b5a5210860e4aa6657d
#
_entry.id   e687dbc4cba95b5a5210860e4aa6657d
#
_cell.length_a   1.000
_cell.length_b   1.000
_cell.length_c   1.000
_cell.angle_alpha   90.00
_cell.angle_beta   90.00
_cell.angle_gamma   90.00
#
_symmetry.space_group_name_H-M   'P 1'
#
loop_
_entity.id
_entity.type
_entity.pdbx_description
1 polymer ?
#
loop_
_entity_poly.entity_id
_entity_poly.type
_entity_poly.pdbx_seq_one_letter_code
_entity_poly.pdbx_strand_id
1 'polypeptide(L)'
;MPETTAASSPEGAPLGIDAADAADRLVEDAVALATRWINLATADETRGERALGDRLARLVADPDGVAFTMRFVDRVARHRDDRAAARELACLVAAGELPDFLGPFDRLALRIGARLAPLLPSLVIPLARRRMRGMVGHLVVDDEPEKRRAHHAERRSEGFALNVNLLGEAVLGDREAERRFE
;
A
#
# COMPACT_ATOMS: atom_id res chain seq x y z
N MET A 1 38.55 12.25 -59.33
CA MET A 1 37.67 12.99 -58.41
C MET A 1 36.23 12.49 -58.60
N PRO A 2 35.65 11.57 -57.77
CA PRO A 2 34.26 11.20 -57.88
C PRO A 2 33.39 12.16 -57.06
N GLU A 3 32.31 12.62 -57.65
CA GLU A 3 31.29 13.49 -57.08
C GLU A 3 30.54 12.75 -56.00
N THR A 4 30.44 13.37 -54.81
CA THR A 4 29.65 12.90 -53.69
C THR A 4 28.20 13.30 -53.95
N THR A 5 27.38 12.33 -54.30
CA THR A 5 25.90 12.48 -54.35
C THR A 5 25.38 12.53 -52.94
N ALA A 6 24.89 13.70 -52.54
CA ALA A 6 24.17 13.87 -51.25
C ALA A 6 22.85 13.11 -51.32
N ALA A 7 22.70 12.09 -50.46
CA ALA A 7 21.46 11.41 -50.24
C ALA A 7 20.51 12.36 -49.49
N SER A 8 19.45 12.80 -50.17
CA SER A 8 18.32 13.51 -49.55
C SER A 8 17.58 12.58 -48.57
N SER A 9 17.55 12.98 -47.32
CA SER A 9 16.70 12.33 -46.29
C SER A 9 15.24 12.40 -46.74
N PRO A 10 14.44 11.33 -46.57
CA PRO A 10 13.03 11.40 -46.84
C PRO A 10 12.38 12.32 -45.81
N GLU A 11 11.83 13.41 -46.28
CA GLU A 11 10.97 14.34 -45.59
C GLU A 11 9.79 13.55 -44.97
N GLY A 12 9.59 13.70 -43.64
CA GLY A 12 8.57 12.95 -42.91
C GLY A 12 7.20 13.18 -43.53
N ALA A 13 6.61 12.09 -44.02
CA ALA A 13 5.22 12.09 -44.43
C ALA A 13 4.33 12.51 -43.20
N PRO A 14 3.35 13.39 -43.38
CA PRO A 14 2.42 13.73 -42.31
C PRO A 14 1.72 12.46 -41.85
N LEU A 15 1.77 12.18 -40.56
CA LEU A 15 0.94 11.12 -39.94
C LEU A 15 -0.52 11.46 -40.25
N GLY A 16 -1.05 10.77 -41.24
CA GLY A 16 -2.40 11.05 -41.74
C GLY A 16 -3.46 10.81 -40.70
N ILE A 17 -4.66 11.31 -41.00
CA ILE A 17 -5.91 11.14 -40.24
C ILE A 17 -6.11 9.69 -39.77
N ASP A 18 -5.66 8.70 -40.56
CA ASP A 18 -5.72 7.26 -40.25
C ASP A 18 -4.90 6.84 -38.99
N ALA A 19 -3.80 7.53 -38.68
CA ALA A 19 -2.99 7.20 -37.50
C ALA A 19 -3.62 7.77 -36.22
N ALA A 20 -4.26 8.91 -36.27
CA ALA A 20 -5.01 9.48 -35.16
C ALA A 20 -6.26 8.63 -34.85
N ASP A 21 -7.02 8.26 -35.87
CA ASP A 21 -8.19 7.38 -35.73
C ASP A 21 -7.80 5.99 -35.19
N ALA A 22 -6.63 5.47 -35.59
CA ALA A 22 -6.12 4.21 -35.06
C ALA A 22 -5.69 4.32 -33.59
N ALA A 23 -5.12 5.44 -33.19
CA ALA A 23 -4.75 5.72 -31.79
C ALA A 23 -6.01 5.85 -30.92
N ASP A 24 -7.04 6.56 -31.38
CA ASP A 24 -8.30 6.73 -30.64
C ASP A 24 -9.01 5.38 -30.44
N ARG A 25 -9.05 4.52 -31.44
CA ARG A 25 -9.61 3.16 -31.33
C ARG A 25 -8.82 2.31 -30.32
N LEU A 26 -7.49 2.40 -30.32
CA LEU A 26 -6.67 1.68 -29.32
C LEU A 26 -6.96 2.14 -27.90
N VAL A 27 -7.21 3.44 -27.70
CA VAL A 27 -7.60 3.98 -26.41
C VAL A 27 -8.98 3.47 -25.98
N GLU A 28 -9.95 3.48 -26.89
CA GLU A 28 -11.30 2.95 -26.64
C GLU A 28 -11.26 1.46 -26.28
N ASP A 29 -10.51 0.64 -27.04
CA ASP A 29 -10.34 -0.78 -26.79
C ASP A 29 -9.65 -1.04 -25.44
N ALA A 30 -8.61 -0.25 -25.10
CA ALA A 30 -7.91 -0.34 -23.82
C ALA A 30 -8.83 0.01 -22.65
N VAL A 31 -9.64 1.06 -22.76
CA VAL A 31 -10.63 1.44 -21.74
C VAL A 31 -11.70 0.36 -21.59
N ALA A 32 -12.21 -0.19 -22.69
CA ALA A 32 -13.20 -1.27 -22.67
C ALA A 32 -12.64 -2.52 -21.98
N LEU A 33 -11.39 -2.89 -22.29
CA LEU A 33 -10.69 -4.03 -21.69
C LEU A 33 -10.45 -3.81 -20.19
N ALA A 34 -9.96 -2.64 -19.80
CA ALA A 34 -9.74 -2.28 -18.40
C ALA A 34 -11.05 -2.31 -17.60
N THR A 35 -12.13 -1.74 -18.16
CA THR A 35 -13.46 -1.76 -17.55
C THR A 35 -13.98 -3.19 -17.36
N ARG A 36 -13.78 -4.04 -18.35
CA ARG A 36 -14.15 -5.47 -18.26
C ARG A 36 -13.37 -6.17 -17.14
N TRP A 37 -12.06 -5.94 -17.03
CA TRP A 37 -11.25 -6.54 -15.97
C TRP A 37 -11.67 -6.06 -14.58
N ILE A 38 -11.91 -4.77 -14.41
CA ILE A 38 -12.40 -4.20 -13.15
C ILE A 38 -13.74 -4.83 -12.76
N ASN A 39 -14.66 -4.93 -13.70
CA ASN A 39 -15.97 -5.54 -13.44
C ASN A 39 -15.87 -7.02 -13.05
N LEU A 40 -14.99 -7.80 -13.71
CA LEU A 40 -14.73 -9.20 -13.36
C LEU A 40 -14.11 -9.30 -11.96
N ALA A 41 -13.09 -8.51 -11.66
CA ALA A 41 -12.46 -8.50 -10.35
C ALA A 41 -13.46 -8.14 -9.23
N THR A 42 -14.31 -7.12 -9.46
CA THR A 42 -15.34 -6.71 -8.50
C THR A 42 -16.43 -7.77 -8.31
N ALA A 43 -16.77 -8.53 -9.37
CA ALA A 43 -17.77 -9.60 -9.28
C ALA A 43 -17.27 -10.78 -8.43
N ASP A 44 -15.99 -11.08 -8.49
CA ASP A 44 -15.36 -12.16 -7.75
C ASP A 44 -14.99 -11.77 -6.29
N GLU A 45 -15.06 -10.48 -5.94
CA GLU A 45 -14.78 -10.01 -4.58
C GLU A 45 -15.67 -10.66 -3.53
N THR A 46 -15.05 -11.23 -2.51
CA THR A 46 -15.74 -11.67 -1.32
C THR A 46 -16.30 -10.48 -0.51
N ARG A 47 -17.27 -10.74 0.35
CA ARG A 47 -17.80 -9.71 1.28
C ARG A 47 -16.71 -9.12 2.18
N GLY A 48 -15.74 -9.94 2.57
CA GLY A 48 -14.61 -9.51 3.39
C GLY A 48 -13.68 -8.53 2.66
N GLU A 49 -13.31 -8.87 1.43
CA GLU A 49 -12.46 -8.02 0.57
C GLU A 49 -13.12 -6.69 0.26
N ARG A 50 -14.42 -6.70 -0.05
CA ARG A 50 -15.19 -5.47 -0.28
C ARG A 50 -15.25 -4.57 0.94
N ALA A 51 -15.57 -5.12 2.12
CA ALA A 51 -15.60 -4.36 3.37
C ALA A 51 -14.23 -3.75 3.71
N LEU A 52 -13.17 -4.43 3.33
CA LEU A 52 -11.80 -3.99 3.52
C LEU A 52 -11.42 -2.88 2.53
N GLY A 53 -11.73 -3.04 1.24
CA GLY A 53 -11.57 -2.02 0.21
C GLY A 53 -12.29 -0.72 0.57
N ASP A 54 -13.54 -0.82 1.02
CA ASP A 54 -14.33 0.32 1.51
C ASP A 54 -13.69 1.01 2.71
N ARG A 55 -13.08 0.23 3.63
CA ARG A 55 -12.39 0.79 4.79
C ARG A 55 -11.12 1.54 4.37
N LEU A 56 -10.35 0.97 3.46
CA LEU A 56 -9.15 1.60 2.92
C LEU A 56 -9.48 2.86 2.13
N ALA A 57 -10.52 2.82 1.31
CA ALA A 57 -11.00 3.99 0.58
C ALA A 57 -11.40 5.13 1.53
N ARG A 58 -12.13 4.83 2.62
CA ARG A 58 -12.45 5.82 3.65
C ARG A 58 -11.21 6.37 4.36
N LEU A 59 -10.21 5.52 4.63
CA LEU A 59 -8.95 5.98 5.23
C LEU A 59 -8.22 6.95 4.32
N VAL A 60 -8.10 6.64 3.02
CA VAL A 60 -7.38 7.48 2.06
C VAL A 60 -8.14 8.79 1.77
N ALA A 61 -9.47 8.75 1.82
CA ALA A 61 -10.31 9.94 1.64
C ALA A 61 -10.32 10.88 2.87
N ASP A 62 -9.80 10.43 4.02
CA ASP A 62 -9.73 11.19 5.27
C ASP A 62 -8.27 11.59 5.56
N PRO A 63 -7.86 12.85 5.27
CA PRO A 63 -6.49 13.31 5.53
C PRO A 63 -6.08 13.21 7.00
N ASP A 64 -7.01 13.44 7.93
CA ASP A 64 -6.77 13.32 9.36
C ASP A 64 -6.63 11.83 9.76
N GLY A 65 -7.37 10.95 9.10
CA GLY A 65 -7.25 9.52 9.22
C GLY A 65 -5.89 8.98 8.76
N VAL A 66 -5.40 9.46 7.63
CA VAL A 66 -4.05 9.14 7.14
C VAL A 66 -2.99 9.65 8.14
N ALA A 67 -3.09 10.92 8.56
CA ALA A 67 -2.14 11.51 9.51
C ALA A 67 -2.14 10.77 10.86
N PHE A 68 -3.31 10.39 11.37
CA PHE A 68 -3.44 9.59 12.59
C PHE A 68 -2.76 8.23 12.43
N THR A 69 -3.03 7.54 11.32
CA THR A 69 -2.47 6.22 11.05
C THR A 69 -0.94 6.26 10.97
N MET A 70 -0.38 7.24 10.27
CA MET A 70 1.07 7.44 10.20
C MET A 70 1.69 7.69 11.58
N ARG A 71 1.10 8.58 12.37
CA ARG A 71 1.55 8.84 13.75
C ARG A 71 1.43 7.60 14.64
N PHE A 72 0.37 6.82 14.49
CA PHE A 72 0.20 5.57 15.23
C PHE A 72 1.29 4.55 14.86
N VAL A 73 1.58 4.38 13.56
CA VAL A 73 2.65 3.47 13.12
C VAL A 73 3.99 3.91 13.68
N ASP A 74 4.35 5.17 13.53
CA ASP A 74 5.68 5.68 13.90
C ASP A 74 5.89 5.72 15.41
N ARG A 75 4.89 6.16 16.18
CA ARG A 75 5.04 6.41 17.61
C ARG A 75 4.61 5.27 18.49
N VAL A 76 3.67 4.43 18.04
CA VAL A 76 3.11 3.34 18.86
C VAL A 76 3.53 1.97 18.34
N ALA A 77 3.27 1.68 17.06
CA ALA A 77 3.47 0.34 16.54
C ALA A 77 4.94 -0.05 16.42
N ARG A 78 5.79 0.87 15.96
CA ARG A 78 7.24 0.64 15.75
C ARG A 78 8.07 0.78 17.03
N HIS A 79 7.52 1.36 18.08
CA HIS A 79 8.25 1.56 19.33
C HIS A 79 8.57 0.23 20.00
N ARG A 80 9.82 0.01 20.44
CA ARG A 80 10.26 -1.24 21.10
C ARG A 80 9.87 -1.31 22.57
N ASP A 81 9.81 -0.17 23.25
CA ASP A 81 9.42 -0.07 24.66
C ASP A 81 7.92 0.16 24.78
N ASP A 82 7.21 -0.80 25.38
CA ASP A 82 5.74 -0.74 25.55
C ASP A 82 5.31 0.41 26.47
N ARG A 83 6.14 0.83 27.45
CA ARG A 83 5.80 1.97 28.32
C ARG A 83 5.87 3.30 27.55
N ALA A 84 6.86 3.45 26.69
CA ALA A 84 6.96 4.63 25.83
C ALA A 84 5.83 4.63 24.79
N ALA A 85 5.57 3.49 24.12
CA ALA A 85 4.46 3.32 23.21
C ALA A 85 3.09 3.63 23.85
N ALA A 86 2.91 3.27 25.13
CA ALA A 86 1.67 3.53 25.88
C ALA A 86 1.46 5.03 26.13
N ARG A 87 2.53 5.76 26.46
CA ARG A 87 2.46 7.23 26.60
C ARG A 87 2.13 7.91 25.29
N GLU A 88 2.77 7.48 24.20
CA GLU A 88 2.50 7.99 22.86
C GLU A 88 1.06 7.70 22.41
N LEU A 89 0.54 6.51 22.69
CA LEU A 89 -0.85 6.17 22.41
C LEU A 89 -1.82 7.09 23.18
N ALA A 90 -1.56 7.30 24.47
CA ALA A 90 -2.39 8.20 25.29
C ALA A 90 -2.35 9.64 24.77
N CYS A 91 -1.15 10.14 24.41
CA CYS A 91 -1.00 11.47 23.82
C CYS A 91 -1.70 11.58 22.46
N LEU A 92 -1.55 10.57 21.60
CA LEU A 92 -2.14 10.56 20.27
C LEU A 92 -3.69 10.64 20.32
N VAL A 93 -4.29 9.87 21.23
CA VAL A 93 -5.76 9.85 21.40
C VAL A 93 -6.27 11.11 22.10
N ALA A 94 -5.48 11.74 22.99
CA ALA A 94 -5.84 12.96 23.67
C ALA A 94 -5.70 14.21 22.79
N ALA A 95 -4.87 14.15 21.74
CA ALA A 95 -4.52 15.30 20.91
C ALA A 95 -5.61 15.70 19.89
N GLY A 96 -6.65 14.88 19.67
CA GLY A 96 -7.65 15.20 18.67
C GLY A 96 -8.81 14.23 18.58
N GLU A 97 -9.67 14.47 17.60
CA GLU A 97 -10.77 13.57 17.26
C GLU A 97 -10.24 12.31 16.59
N LEU A 98 -10.87 11.17 16.93
CA LEU A 98 -10.50 9.91 16.29
C LEU A 98 -11.06 9.87 14.86
N PRO A 99 -10.28 9.38 13.89
CA PRO A 99 -10.65 9.38 12.48
C PRO A 99 -11.98 8.69 12.18
N ASP A 100 -12.66 9.15 11.14
CA ASP A 100 -13.97 8.66 10.74
C ASP A 100 -13.95 7.26 10.12
N PHE A 101 -12.82 6.85 9.55
CA PHE A 101 -12.67 5.49 9.03
C PHE A 101 -12.69 4.39 10.11
N LEU A 102 -12.44 4.76 11.38
CA LEU A 102 -12.58 3.85 12.51
C LEU A 102 -14.05 3.66 12.87
N GLY A 103 -14.50 2.42 12.93
CA GLY A 103 -15.84 2.10 13.40
C GLY A 103 -16.04 2.49 14.87
N PRO A 104 -17.30 2.59 15.33
CA PRO A 104 -17.62 3.03 16.71
C PRO A 104 -16.98 2.14 17.79
N PHE A 105 -16.91 0.83 17.57
CA PHE A 105 -16.23 -0.09 18.47
C PHE A 105 -14.72 0.13 18.52
N ASP A 106 -14.09 0.37 17.38
CA ASP A 106 -12.64 0.64 17.30
C ASP A 106 -12.31 1.96 18.00
N ARG A 107 -13.14 3.00 17.84
CA ARG A 107 -12.99 4.29 18.53
C ARG A 107 -13.14 4.14 20.05
N LEU A 108 -14.15 3.39 20.49
CA LEU A 108 -14.36 3.12 21.93
C LEU A 108 -13.19 2.32 22.50
N ALA A 109 -12.79 1.23 21.84
CA ALA A 109 -11.65 0.41 22.26
C ALA A 109 -10.34 1.21 22.32
N LEU A 110 -10.12 2.10 21.36
CA LEU A 110 -8.96 2.96 21.32
C LEU A 110 -8.95 3.98 22.47
N ARG A 111 -10.10 4.60 22.77
CA ARG A 111 -10.25 5.52 23.93
C ARG A 111 -10.01 4.83 25.26
N ILE A 112 -10.59 3.64 25.46
CA ILE A 112 -10.38 2.84 26.67
C ILE A 112 -8.91 2.39 26.74
N GLY A 113 -8.39 1.85 25.64
CA GLY A 113 -7.01 1.40 25.54
C GLY A 113 -6.01 2.52 25.86
N ALA A 114 -6.20 3.71 25.31
CA ALA A 114 -5.34 4.85 25.56
C ALA A 114 -5.33 5.27 27.06
N ARG A 115 -6.46 5.18 27.74
CA ARG A 115 -6.55 5.46 29.18
C ARG A 115 -5.89 4.38 30.04
N LEU A 116 -5.98 3.12 29.63
CA LEU A 116 -5.41 1.99 30.36
C LEU A 116 -3.94 1.74 30.02
N ALA A 117 -3.47 2.20 28.85
CA ALA A 117 -2.12 1.95 28.38
C ALA A 117 -1.02 2.36 29.35
N PRO A 118 -1.05 3.53 30.01
CA PRO A 118 -0.03 3.90 31.00
C PRO A 118 0.00 2.99 32.24
N LEU A 119 -1.12 2.35 32.57
CA LEU A 119 -1.26 1.45 33.74
C LEU A 119 -0.90 0.00 33.37
N LEU A 120 -1.26 -0.43 32.17
CA LEU A 120 -1.12 -1.81 31.68
C LEU A 120 -0.43 -1.85 30.29
N PRO A 121 0.78 -1.28 30.14
CA PRO A 121 1.41 -1.14 28.83
C PRO A 121 1.66 -2.48 28.16
N SER A 122 2.12 -3.50 28.91
CA SER A 122 2.42 -4.83 28.39
C SER A 122 1.20 -5.63 27.93
N LEU A 123 0.00 -5.20 28.26
CA LEU A 123 -1.26 -5.80 27.79
C LEU A 123 -1.85 -5.00 26.62
N VAL A 124 -1.94 -3.69 26.79
CA VAL A 124 -2.63 -2.80 25.82
C VAL A 124 -1.84 -2.65 24.52
N ILE A 125 -0.53 -2.47 24.59
CA ILE A 125 0.27 -2.22 23.40
C ILE A 125 0.38 -3.44 22.46
N PRO A 126 0.65 -4.66 22.95
CA PRO A 126 0.57 -5.85 22.09
C PRO A 126 -0.79 -6.06 21.46
N LEU A 127 -1.89 -5.80 22.20
CA LEU A 127 -3.24 -5.91 21.66
C LEU A 127 -3.53 -4.87 20.58
N ALA A 128 -3.11 -3.62 20.77
CA ALA A 128 -3.23 -2.55 19.78
C ALA A 128 -2.45 -2.89 18.50
N ARG A 129 -1.20 -3.37 18.65
CA ARG A 129 -0.37 -3.83 17.52
C ARG A 129 -1.00 -5.02 16.79
N ARG A 130 -1.56 -5.99 17.55
CA ARG A 130 -2.25 -7.13 16.96
C ARG A 130 -3.49 -6.69 16.16
N ARG A 131 -4.29 -5.77 16.73
CA ARG A 131 -5.46 -5.21 16.05
C ARG A 131 -5.07 -4.51 14.75
N MET A 132 -4.02 -3.69 14.79
CA MET A 132 -3.51 -3.01 13.60
C MET A 132 -3.02 -3.99 12.53
N ARG A 133 -2.23 -4.99 12.91
CA ARG A 133 -1.80 -6.05 11.98
C ARG A 133 -2.99 -6.77 11.34
N GLY A 134 -4.04 -7.06 12.10
CA GLY A 134 -5.27 -7.64 11.55
C GLY A 134 -6.00 -6.75 10.54
N MET A 135 -5.81 -5.42 10.62
CA MET A 135 -6.41 -4.47 9.67
C MET A 135 -5.61 -4.35 8.35
N VAL A 136 -4.30 -4.57 8.39
CA VAL A 136 -3.41 -4.41 7.23
C VAL A 136 -2.76 -5.71 6.77
N GLY A 137 -3.01 -6.81 7.46
CA GLY A 137 -2.33 -8.09 7.24
C GLY A 137 -2.53 -8.73 5.87
N HIS A 138 -3.54 -8.30 5.11
CA HIS A 138 -3.75 -8.68 3.72
C HIS A 138 -2.98 -7.81 2.73
N LEU A 139 -2.51 -6.62 3.17
CA LEU A 139 -1.68 -5.71 2.36
C LEU A 139 -0.19 -5.88 2.65
N VAL A 140 0.16 -6.41 3.83
CA VAL A 140 1.54 -6.48 4.30
C VAL A 140 1.85 -7.91 4.72
N VAL A 141 2.82 -8.51 4.08
CA VAL A 141 3.34 -9.85 4.43
C VAL A 141 4.36 -9.69 5.56
N ASP A 142 4.34 -10.63 6.52
CA ASP A 142 5.31 -10.66 7.62
C ASP A 142 6.72 -10.89 7.06
N ASP A 143 7.70 -10.11 7.54
CA ASP A 143 9.10 -10.18 7.10
C ASP A 143 9.82 -11.45 7.59
N GLU A 144 9.24 -12.20 8.50
CA GLU A 144 9.78 -13.47 8.98
C GLU A 144 9.96 -14.46 7.81
N PRO A 145 11.17 -15.01 7.58
CA PRO A 145 11.48 -15.78 6.38
C PRO A 145 10.55 -16.98 6.14
N GLU A 146 10.11 -17.65 7.20
CA GLU A 146 9.19 -18.80 7.09
C GLU A 146 7.80 -18.39 6.66
N LYS A 147 7.24 -17.34 7.24
CA LYS A 147 5.92 -16.81 6.88
C LYS A 147 5.90 -16.27 5.47
N ARG A 148 6.97 -15.57 5.07
CA ARG A 148 7.12 -15.06 3.71
C ARG A 148 7.19 -16.20 2.69
N ARG A 149 7.97 -17.26 2.96
CA ARG A 149 8.01 -18.45 2.08
C ARG A 149 6.66 -19.15 1.99
N ALA A 150 5.97 -19.31 3.12
CA ALA A 150 4.64 -19.90 3.17
C ALA A 150 3.64 -19.09 2.32
N HIS A 151 3.62 -17.78 2.49
CA HIS A 151 2.77 -16.88 1.69
C HIS A 151 3.09 -16.96 0.19
N HIS A 152 4.37 -16.96 -0.19
CA HIS A 152 4.76 -17.12 -1.60
C HIS A 152 4.35 -18.48 -2.16
N ALA A 153 4.45 -19.56 -1.39
CA ALA A 153 4.03 -20.88 -1.81
C ALA A 153 2.51 -20.95 -2.02
N GLU A 154 1.75 -20.36 -1.10
CA GLU A 154 0.29 -20.25 -1.18
C GLU A 154 -0.13 -19.50 -2.46
N ARG A 155 0.40 -18.28 -2.68
CA ARG A 155 0.08 -17.49 -3.90
C ARG A 155 0.42 -18.24 -5.20
N ARG A 156 1.54 -18.93 -5.24
CA ARG A 156 1.90 -19.75 -6.42
C ARG A 156 0.95 -20.93 -6.63
N SER A 157 0.49 -21.57 -5.55
CA SER A 157 -0.48 -22.66 -5.65
C SER A 157 -1.85 -22.19 -6.17
N GLU A 158 -2.18 -20.93 -5.97
CA GLU A 158 -3.38 -20.27 -6.52
C GLU A 158 -3.20 -19.79 -7.97
N GLY A 159 -2.01 -20.01 -8.57
CA GLY A 159 -1.72 -19.67 -9.96
C GLY A 159 -1.13 -18.27 -10.18
N PHE A 160 -0.78 -17.54 -9.11
CA PHE A 160 -0.16 -16.22 -9.25
C PHE A 160 1.33 -16.30 -9.56
N ALA A 161 1.76 -15.57 -10.58
CA ALA A 161 3.18 -15.25 -10.80
C ALA A 161 3.57 -14.07 -9.89
N LEU A 162 4.57 -14.29 -9.03
CA LEU A 162 5.00 -13.27 -8.07
C LEU A 162 6.17 -12.47 -8.63
N ASN A 163 6.04 -11.14 -8.61
CA ASN A 163 7.14 -10.21 -8.79
C ASN A 163 7.47 -9.59 -7.42
N VAL A 164 8.71 -9.82 -6.94
CA VAL A 164 9.18 -9.27 -5.67
C VAL A 164 10.18 -8.17 -5.97
N ASN A 165 9.82 -6.94 -5.62
CA ASN A 165 10.67 -5.78 -5.81
C ASN A 165 11.18 -5.25 -4.49
N LEU A 166 12.49 -4.99 -4.40
CA LEU A 166 13.12 -4.29 -3.27
C LEU A 166 12.95 -2.79 -3.47
N LEU A 167 12.17 -2.15 -2.59
CA LEU A 167 12.09 -0.70 -2.54
C LEU A 167 13.39 -0.17 -1.91
N GLY A 168 14.26 0.39 -2.76
CA GLY A 168 15.56 0.92 -2.38
C GLY A 168 15.60 2.45 -2.22
N GLU A 169 14.50 3.08 -1.86
CA GLU A 169 14.32 4.53 -1.90
C GLU A 169 15.29 5.32 -1.00
N ALA A 170 15.83 4.71 0.04
CA ALA A 170 16.77 5.35 0.96
C ALA A 170 18.07 4.56 1.06
N VAL A 171 18.80 4.45 -0.04
CA VAL A 171 20.17 3.91 -0.03
C VAL A 171 21.14 5.04 0.31
N LEU A 172 21.72 5.00 1.50
CA LEU A 172 22.61 6.03 2.03
C LEU A 172 24.10 5.78 1.70
N GLY A 173 24.40 5.25 0.52
CA GLY A 173 25.76 5.08 0.04
C GLY A 173 26.08 3.70 -0.55
N ASP A 174 27.22 3.61 -1.22
CA ASP A 174 27.61 2.45 -2.03
C ASP A 174 27.71 1.16 -1.21
N ARG A 175 28.25 1.21 0.01
CA ARG A 175 28.34 0.05 0.91
C ARG A 175 26.98 -0.50 1.35
N GLU A 176 25.95 0.33 1.42
CA GLU A 176 24.59 -0.14 1.70
C GLU A 176 23.96 -0.72 0.46
N ALA A 177 24.20 -0.13 -0.72
CA ALA A 177 23.77 -0.66 -2.00
C ALA A 177 24.35 -2.07 -2.21
N GLU A 178 25.66 -2.25 -2.05
CA GLU A 178 26.33 -3.55 -2.18
C GLU A 178 25.70 -4.62 -1.26
N ARG A 179 25.47 -4.31 0.04
CA ARG A 179 24.85 -5.25 0.98
C ARG A 179 23.41 -5.65 0.64
N ARG A 180 22.72 -4.86 -0.17
CA ARG A 180 21.35 -5.20 -0.60
C ARG A 180 21.31 -6.10 -1.84
N PHE A 181 22.42 -6.22 -2.53
CA PHE A 181 22.59 -7.11 -3.70
C PHE A 181 23.16 -8.50 -3.34
N GLU A 182 23.67 -8.68 -2.12
CA GLU A 182 24.09 -9.99 -1.58
C GLU A 182 22.91 -10.74 -0.94
#